data_166f54ad22420763238244699d5e743b
#
_entry.id   166f54ad22420763238244699d5e743b
#
_cell.length_a   1.000
_cell.length_b   1.000
_cell.length_c   1.000
_cell.angle_alpha   90.00
_cell.angle_beta   90.00
_cell.angle_gamma   90.00
#
_symmetry.space_group_name_H-M   'P 1'
#
loop_
_entity.id
_entity.type
_entity.pdbx_description
1 polymer ?
#
loop_
_entity_poly.entity_id
_entity_poly.type
_entity_poly.pdbx_seq_one_letter_code
_entity_poly.pdbx_strand_id
1 'polypeptide(L)'
;MATAANDDDLNVLEARCDEEGGLTQTTLGELRDALGYGRLGRWVLTEIAEALAAHRLGYFPGNLLAPEINAEPRQWQSVWLYRKDRSPLARVLDAVLDPGDTELVRATLTSVRIDDEAGLTAEQKIERIRAIVA
;
A
#
# COMPACT_ATOMS: atom_id res chain seq x y z
N MET A 1 -7.38 -13.82 23.61
CA MET A 1 -6.57 -13.87 22.42
C MET A 1 -6.48 -12.51 21.76
N ALA A 2 -5.29 -12.06 21.65
CA ALA A 2 -5.01 -10.73 21.11
C ALA A 2 -5.56 -10.52 19.70
N THR A 3 -5.63 -11.57 18.89
CA THR A 3 -6.02 -11.51 17.49
C THR A 3 -7.42 -10.93 17.26
N ALA A 4 -8.39 -11.29 18.08
CA ALA A 4 -9.76 -10.83 17.88
C ALA A 4 -9.94 -9.34 18.19
N ALA A 5 -9.24 -8.85 19.19
CA ALA A 5 -9.29 -7.43 19.55
C ALA A 5 -8.52 -6.56 18.56
N ASN A 6 -7.51 -7.14 17.92
CA ASN A 6 -6.62 -6.41 17.03
C ASN A 6 -7.18 -6.24 15.62
N ASP A 7 -8.13 -7.09 15.25
CA ASP A 7 -8.83 -6.91 13.97
C ASP A 7 -9.56 -5.58 13.92
N ASP A 8 -10.10 -5.12 15.06
CA ASP A 8 -10.78 -3.84 15.12
C ASP A 8 -9.81 -2.68 14.86
N ASP A 9 -8.59 -2.76 15.38
CA ASP A 9 -7.58 -1.72 15.17
C ASP A 9 -7.10 -1.71 13.73
N LEU A 10 -6.99 -2.88 13.12
CA LEU A 10 -6.64 -2.96 11.70
C LEU A 10 -7.78 -2.44 10.82
N ASN A 11 -9.02 -2.62 11.24
CA ASN A 11 -10.17 -2.03 10.56
C ASN A 11 -10.11 -0.50 10.58
N VAL A 12 -9.56 0.09 11.63
CA VAL A 12 -9.34 1.54 11.70
C VAL A 12 -8.37 1.98 10.59
N LEU A 13 -7.32 1.22 10.38
CA LEU A 13 -6.36 1.50 9.30
C LEU A 13 -7.01 1.34 7.91
N GLU A 14 -7.87 0.33 7.76
CA GLU A 14 -8.63 0.16 6.52
C GLU A 14 -9.52 1.36 6.24
N ALA A 15 -10.25 1.82 7.27
CA ALA A 15 -11.15 2.96 7.13
C ALA A 15 -10.37 4.21 6.77
N ARG A 16 -9.21 4.41 7.41
CA ARG A 16 -8.35 5.55 7.09
C ARG A 16 -7.85 5.49 5.66
N CYS A 17 -7.49 4.30 5.20
CA CYS A 17 -7.06 4.08 3.83
C CYS A 17 -8.17 4.48 2.85
N ASP A 18 -9.39 4.03 3.11
CA ASP A 18 -10.55 4.35 2.27
C ASP A 18 -10.86 5.85 2.28
N GLU A 19 -10.77 6.49 3.44
CA GLU A 19 -11.00 7.93 3.57
C GLU A 19 -9.95 8.76 2.83
N GLU A 20 -8.74 8.23 2.70
CA GLU A 20 -7.63 8.92 2.01
C GLU A 20 -7.50 8.50 0.56
N GLY A 21 -8.56 7.97 -0.03
CA GLY A 21 -8.58 7.64 -1.45
C GLY A 21 -7.97 6.30 -1.83
N GLY A 22 -7.85 5.40 -0.87
CA GLY A 22 -7.31 4.07 -1.12
C GLY A 22 -5.81 3.95 -0.87
N LEU A 23 -5.20 4.98 -0.31
CA LEU A 23 -3.76 5.02 -0.03
C LEU A 23 -3.51 5.78 1.25
N THR A 24 -2.81 5.19 2.20
CA THR A 24 -2.47 5.87 3.45
C THR A 24 -1.08 5.45 3.91
N GLN A 25 -0.48 6.26 4.76
CA GLN A 25 0.83 5.97 5.34
C GLN A 25 0.68 5.57 6.81
N THR A 26 1.48 4.58 7.20
CA THR A 26 1.53 4.14 8.59
C THR A 26 2.99 3.85 8.97
N THR A 27 3.22 3.39 10.18
CA THR A 27 4.55 2.99 10.64
C THR A 27 4.49 1.54 11.10
N LEU A 28 5.66 0.90 11.20
CA LEU A 28 5.75 -0.45 11.73
C LEU A 28 5.24 -0.49 13.18
N GLY A 29 5.51 0.56 13.95
CA GLY A 29 5.00 0.66 15.33
C GLY A 29 3.49 0.68 15.39
N GLU A 30 2.86 1.43 14.51
CA GLU A 30 1.40 1.50 14.44
C GLU A 30 0.79 0.15 14.04
N LEU A 31 1.41 -0.52 13.07
CA LEU A 31 0.97 -1.85 12.65
C LEU A 31 1.14 -2.88 13.76
N ARG A 32 2.27 -2.83 14.46
CA ARG A 32 2.53 -3.69 15.61
C ARG A 32 1.44 -3.52 16.67
N ASP A 33 1.15 -2.26 16.99
CA ASP A 33 0.16 -1.94 18.01
C ASP A 33 -1.25 -2.36 17.60
N ALA A 34 -1.57 -2.19 16.31
CA ALA A 34 -2.86 -2.61 15.78
C ALA A 34 -3.08 -4.11 15.93
N LEU A 35 -2.02 -4.90 15.89
CA LEU A 35 -2.09 -6.35 16.06
C LEU A 35 -1.82 -6.78 17.50
N GLY A 36 -1.56 -5.85 18.40
CA GLY A 36 -1.41 -6.13 19.82
C GLY A 36 -0.06 -6.71 20.24
N TYR A 37 0.95 -6.56 19.41
CA TYR A 37 2.28 -7.06 19.74
C TYR A 37 3.09 -6.00 20.50
N GLY A 38 3.85 -6.45 21.48
CA GLY A 38 4.67 -5.56 22.31
C GLY A 38 6.01 -5.19 21.72
N ARG A 39 6.47 -5.91 20.73
CA ARG A 39 7.76 -5.65 20.08
C ARG A 39 7.68 -5.95 18.59
N LEU A 40 8.60 -5.32 17.85
CA LEU A 40 8.83 -5.62 16.45
C LEU A 40 9.95 -6.67 16.39
N GLY A 41 9.67 -7.79 15.78
CA GLY A 41 10.66 -8.82 15.58
C GLY A 41 10.36 -9.53 14.28
N ARG A 42 11.21 -10.48 13.95
CA ARG A 42 11.11 -11.26 12.73
C ARG A 42 9.72 -11.88 12.54
N TRP A 43 9.19 -12.45 13.60
CA TRP A 43 7.88 -13.07 13.64
C TRP A 43 6.76 -12.08 13.38
N VAL A 44 6.87 -10.93 14.03
CA VAL A 44 5.83 -9.90 13.97
C VAL A 44 5.74 -9.31 12.56
N LEU A 45 6.87 -9.14 11.88
CA LEU A 45 6.86 -8.66 10.48
C LEU A 45 6.06 -9.60 9.59
N THR A 46 6.24 -10.90 9.74
CA THR A 46 5.49 -11.90 8.98
C THR A 46 4.01 -11.84 9.32
N GLU A 47 3.67 -11.72 10.60
CA GLU A 47 2.28 -11.63 11.05
C GLU A 47 1.60 -10.38 10.51
N ILE A 48 2.32 -9.27 10.48
CA ILE A 48 1.80 -8.01 9.93
C ILE A 48 1.48 -8.21 8.44
N ALA A 49 2.40 -8.78 7.69
CA ALA A 49 2.22 -9.00 6.26
C ALA A 49 1.00 -9.90 5.98
N GLU A 50 0.85 -10.95 6.77
CA GLU A 50 -0.28 -11.88 6.62
C GLU A 50 -1.61 -11.20 6.97
N ALA A 51 -1.63 -10.40 8.03
CA ALA A 51 -2.83 -9.68 8.44
C ALA A 51 -3.25 -8.66 7.40
N LEU A 52 -2.30 -7.93 6.83
CA LEU A 52 -2.59 -6.97 5.77
C LEU A 52 -3.18 -7.68 4.55
N ALA A 53 -2.63 -8.81 4.17
CA ALA A 53 -3.15 -9.60 3.06
C ALA A 53 -4.58 -10.07 3.34
N ALA A 54 -4.86 -10.51 4.56
CA ALA A 54 -6.20 -10.96 4.96
C ALA A 54 -7.23 -9.83 4.89
N HIS A 55 -6.80 -8.60 5.12
CA HIS A 55 -7.66 -7.41 5.03
C HIS A 55 -7.65 -6.76 3.65
N ARG A 56 -7.05 -7.43 2.67
CA ARG A 56 -6.94 -6.91 1.29
C ARG A 56 -6.26 -5.55 1.24
N LEU A 57 -5.19 -5.42 2.00
CA LEU A 57 -4.34 -4.25 1.99
C LEU A 57 -2.99 -4.62 1.42
N GLY A 58 -2.56 -3.91 0.39
CA GLY A 58 -1.19 -4.01 -0.12
C GLY A 58 -0.31 -3.02 0.61
N TYR A 59 0.98 -3.19 0.51
CA TYR A 59 1.93 -2.32 1.19
C TYR A 59 3.20 -2.14 0.37
N PHE A 60 3.87 -1.03 0.60
CA PHE A 60 5.20 -0.79 0.01
C PHE A 60 5.97 0.20 0.89
N PRO A 61 7.30 0.14 0.92
CA PRO A 61 8.13 -0.85 0.24
C PRO A 61 8.03 -2.22 0.89
N GLY A 62 7.97 -3.26 0.08
CA GLY A 62 7.77 -4.63 0.56
C GLY A 62 8.89 -5.14 1.46
N ASN A 63 10.10 -4.63 1.28
CA ASN A 63 11.25 -5.06 2.05
C ASN A 63 11.16 -4.72 3.55
N LEU A 64 10.32 -3.76 3.93
CA LEU A 64 10.15 -3.41 5.34
C LEU A 64 9.47 -4.52 6.14
N LEU A 65 8.64 -5.33 5.49
CA LEU A 65 7.98 -6.47 6.14
C LEU A 65 8.64 -7.81 5.80
N ALA A 66 9.80 -7.78 5.17
CA ALA A 66 10.58 -8.97 4.86
C ALA A 66 11.66 -9.17 5.92
N PRO A 67 11.53 -10.17 6.80
CA PRO A 67 12.48 -10.35 7.91
C PRO A 67 13.92 -10.56 7.47
N GLU A 68 14.13 -11.20 6.32
CA GLU A 68 15.46 -11.44 5.78
C GLU A 68 16.14 -10.18 5.26
N ILE A 69 15.36 -9.12 5.00
CA ILE A 69 15.88 -7.85 4.52
C ILE A 69 15.89 -6.81 5.64
N ASN A 70 14.76 -6.69 6.36
CA ASN A 70 14.64 -5.77 7.49
C ASN A 70 14.98 -6.51 8.78
N ALA A 71 16.28 -6.76 8.99
CA ALA A 71 16.74 -7.54 10.11
C ALA A 71 16.59 -6.83 11.46
N GLU A 72 16.53 -5.50 11.44
CA GLU A 72 16.37 -4.70 12.65
C GLU A 72 15.20 -3.72 12.45
N PRO A 73 13.96 -4.22 12.51
CA PRO A 73 12.81 -3.34 12.29
C PRO A 73 12.68 -2.30 13.39
N ARG A 74 12.34 -1.08 12.99
CA ARG A 74 12.18 0.04 13.91
C ARG A 74 10.77 0.60 13.80
N GLN A 75 10.22 1.01 14.92
CA GLN A 75 8.83 1.46 15.00
C GLN A 75 8.54 2.71 14.15
N TRP A 76 9.54 3.52 13.86
CA TRP A 76 9.35 4.74 13.06
C TRP A 76 9.42 4.51 11.55
N GLN A 77 9.78 3.32 11.11
CA GLN A 77 9.86 3.04 9.66
C GLN A 77 8.48 3.13 9.05
N SER A 78 8.39 3.91 7.98
CA SER A 78 7.10 4.19 7.33
C SER A 78 6.78 3.19 6.24
N VAL A 79 5.53 2.80 6.20
CA VAL A 79 4.99 1.87 5.21
C VAL A 79 3.73 2.52 4.62
N TRP A 80 3.59 2.42 3.32
CA TRP A 80 2.37 2.83 2.65
C TRP A 80 1.43 1.63 2.53
N LEU A 81 0.14 1.88 2.79
CA LEU A 81 -0.91 0.89 2.62
C LEU A 81 -1.82 1.33 1.49
N TYR A 82 -2.26 0.40 0.67
CA TYR A 82 -3.24 0.70 -0.36
C TYR A 82 -4.31 -0.38 -0.39
N ARG A 83 -5.52 0.02 -0.75
CA ARG A 83 -6.63 -0.92 -0.83
C ARG A 83 -6.46 -1.79 -2.06
N LYS A 84 -6.38 -3.10 -1.88
CA LYS A 84 -6.31 -4.05 -3.00
C LYS A 84 -7.73 -4.32 -3.50
N ASP A 85 -8.24 -3.39 -4.27
CA ASP A 85 -9.52 -3.50 -4.94
C ASP A 85 -9.27 -3.45 -6.45
N ARG A 86 -10.30 -3.20 -7.22
CA ARG A 86 -10.15 -3.12 -8.68
C ARG A 86 -10.03 -1.68 -9.17
N SER A 87 -9.72 -0.76 -8.28
CA SER A 87 -9.55 0.64 -8.63
C SER A 87 -8.31 0.82 -9.53
N PRO A 88 -8.26 1.90 -10.31
CA PRO A 88 -7.08 2.19 -11.12
C PRO A 88 -5.80 2.30 -10.29
N LEU A 89 -5.88 2.91 -9.10
CA LEU A 89 -4.72 3.01 -8.22
C LEU A 89 -4.19 1.64 -7.82
N ALA A 90 -5.07 0.76 -7.35
CA ALA A 90 -4.68 -0.59 -6.93
C ALA A 90 -4.08 -1.38 -8.09
N ARG A 91 -4.65 -1.26 -9.28
CA ARG A 91 -4.17 -1.97 -10.45
C ARG A 91 -2.76 -1.53 -10.85
N VAL A 92 -2.49 -0.24 -10.79
CA VAL A 92 -1.17 0.30 -11.08
C VAL A 92 -0.15 -0.17 -10.04
N LEU A 93 -0.50 -0.07 -8.76
CA LEU A 93 0.40 -0.49 -7.69
C LEU A 93 0.67 -1.99 -7.74
N ASP A 94 -0.35 -2.81 -7.98
CA ASP A 94 -0.16 -4.25 -8.12
C ASP A 94 0.76 -4.57 -9.31
N ALA A 95 0.60 -3.87 -10.42
CA ALA A 95 1.43 -4.09 -11.60
C ALA A 95 2.90 -3.75 -11.35
N VAL A 96 3.15 -2.69 -10.58
CA VAL A 96 4.52 -2.25 -10.27
C VAL A 96 5.15 -3.10 -9.19
N LEU A 97 4.38 -3.44 -8.15
CA LEU A 97 4.92 -4.11 -6.96
C LEU A 97 4.99 -5.64 -7.13
N ASP A 98 4.11 -6.19 -7.96
CA ASP A 98 4.08 -7.63 -8.20
C ASP A 98 3.88 -7.91 -9.69
N PRO A 99 4.91 -7.63 -10.52
CA PRO A 99 4.80 -7.72 -11.98
C PRO A 99 4.93 -9.16 -12.49
N GLY A 100 3.98 -10.02 -12.13
CA GLY A 100 4.03 -11.43 -12.50
C GLY A 100 3.75 -11.71 -13.97
N ASP A 101 2.90 -10.89 -14.60
CA ASP A 101 2.50 -11.07 -16.00
C ASP A 101 2.90 -9.83 -16.81
N THR A 102 3.90 -9.98 -17.69
CA THR A 102 4.45 -8.89 -18.48
C THR A 102 3.39 -8.21 -19.34
N GLU A 103 2.52 -8.98 -19.96
CA GLU A 103 1.45 -8.45 -20.80
C GLU A 103 0.45 -7.62 -19.99
N LEU A 104 0.06 -8.13 -18.84
CA LEU A 104 -0.86 -7.44 -17.95
C LEU A 104 -0.26 -6.15 -17.40
N VAL A 105 1.01 -6.18 -17.01
CA VAL A 105 1.72 -5.00 -16.53
C VAL A 105 1.76 -3.93 -17.62
N ARG A 106 2.15 -4.31 -18.82
CA ARG A 106 2.23 -3.38 -19.95
C ARG A 106 0.85 -2.79 -20.26
N ALA A 107 -0.17 -3.63 -20.33
CA ALA A 107 -1.53 -3.18 -20.62
C ALA A 107 -2.03 -2.21 -19.55
N THR A 108 -1.79 -2.51 -18.28
CA THR A 108 -2.24 -1.67 -17.17
C THR A 108 -1.58 -0.30 -17.20
N LEU A 109 -0.26 -0.25 -17.35
CA LEU A 109 0.46 1.01 -17.35
C LEU A 109 0.19 1.83 -18.60
N THR A 110 0.05 1.18 -19.74
CA THR A 110 -0.30 1.85 -21.00
C THR A 110 -1.72 2.42 -20.94
N SER A 111 -2.65 1.70 -20.31
CA SER A 111 -4.03 2.15 -20.14
C SER A 111 -4.12 3.47 -19.36
N VAL A 112 -3.34 3.58 -18.29
CA VAL A 112 -3.29 4.82 -17.52
C VAL A 112 -2.83 5.99 -18.38
N ARG A 113 -1.81 5.79 -19.19
CA ARG A 113 -1.27 6.81 -20.07
C ARG A 113 -2.28 7.25 -21.13
N ILE A 114 -2.96 6.29 -21.74
CA ILE A 114 -3.96 6.57 -22.77
C ILE A 114 -5.14 7.34 -22.19
N ASP A 115 -5.66 6.92 -21.06
CA ASP A 115 -6.78 7.57 -20.40
C ASP A 115 -6.43 9.01 -20.05
N ASP A 116 -5.22 9.23 -19.57
CA ASP A 116 -4.72 10.56 -19.22
C ASP A 116 -4.66 11.48 -20.44
N GLU A 117 -4.18 10.99 -21.56
CA GLU A 117 -4.07 11.76 -22.80
C GLU A 117 -5.42 12.01 -23.45
N ALA A 118 -6.31 11.04 -23.41
CA ALA A 118 -7.60 11.12 -24.09
C ALA A 118 -8.56 12.15 -23.50
N GLY A 119 -8.44 12.42 -22.21
CA GLY A 119 -9.35 13.33 -21.50
C GLY A 119 -8.85 14.76 -21.35
N LEU A 120 -7.68 15.10 -21.84
CA LEU A 120 -7.05 16.40 -21.56
C LEU A 120 -6.66 17.16 -22.81
N THR A 121 -6.91 18.48 -22.79
CA THR A 121 -6.31 19.40 -23.77
C THR A 121 -4.84 19.61 -23.43
N ALA A 122 -4.08 20.22 -24.35
CA ALA A 122 -2.68 20.52 -24.11
C ALA A 122 -2.47 21.38 -22.85
N GLU A 123 -3.35 22.37 -22.66
CA GLU A 123 -3.28 23.25 -21.50
C GLU A 123 -3.57 22.49 -20.20
N GLN A 124 -4.56 21.63 -20.21
CA GLN A 124 -4.90 20.82 -19.06
C GLN A 124 -3.78 19.86 -18.71
N LYS A 125 -3.12 19.29 -19.70
CA LYS A 125 -1.96 18.43 -19.47
C LYS A 125 -0.81 19.20 -18.83
N ILE A 126 -0.55 20.40 -19.26
CA ILE A 126 0.51 21.23 -18.70
C ILE A 126 0.19 21.61 -17.27
N GLU A 127 -1.03 22.00 -16.96
CA GLU A 127 -1.43 22.33 -15.60
C GLU A 127 -1.32 21.11 -14.67
N ARG A 128 -1.67 19.95 -15.17
CA ARG A 128 -1.57 18.71 -14.40
C ARG A 128 -0.12 18.38 -14.08
N ILE A 129 0.77 18.56 -15.03
CA ILE A 129 2.21 18.37 -14.81
C ILE A 129 2.73 19.35 -13.78
N ARG A 130 2.31 20.62 -13.85
CA ARG A 130 2.69 21.63 -12.86
C ARG A 130 2.20 21.26 -11.46
N ALA A 131 0.99 20.77 -11.34
CA ALA A 131 0.44 20.34 -10.07
C ALA A 131 1.21 19.18 -9.45
N ILE A 132 1.72 18.28 -10.28
CA ILE A 132 2.52 17.14 -9.83
C ILE A 132 3.92 17.59 -9.39
N VAL A 133 4.50 18.54 -10.11
CA VAL A 133 5.88 18.99 -9.87
C VAL A 133 5.94 20.06 -8.76
N ALA A 134 4.87 20.80 -8.60
CA ALA A 134 4.80 21.84 -7.55
C ALA A 134 4.57 21.19 -6.19
#